data_d53df4cbac71fd916c7d3ac07104370e
#
_entry.id   d53df4cbac71fd916c7d3ac07104370e
#
_cell.length_a   1.000
_cell.length_b   1.000
_cell.length_c   1.000
_cell.angle_alpha   90.00
_cell.angle_beta   90.00
_cell.angle_gamma   90.00
#
_symmetry.space_group_name_H-M   'P 1'
#
loop_
_entity.id
_entity.type
_entity.pdbx_description
1 polymer ?
#
loop_
_entity_poly.entity_id
_entity_poly.type
_entity_poly.pdbx_seq_one_letter_code
_entity_poly.pdbx_strand_id
1 'polypeptide(L)'
;MFIRLHQLLKPILLRIIDAFYPLFKNIMPLQTFRYAACGGGNTLLNILIYFISYNFVLDKEILHLPFIAISAHIAAFIIAFLITFPIGYYLNMFVVFEGSYLRKRIQLFRYFLVVLVCILLNYLFLKLFVENFGWYPTPSMMVTTLIVIIFSYFSQRNFSFKKAN
;
A
#
# COMPACT_ATOMS: atom_id res chain seq x y z
N MET A 1 -7.74 21.20 13.10
CA MET A 1 -8.39 19.87 13.10
C MET A 1 -7.39 18.75 12.78
N PHE A 2 -6.59 18.80 11.73
CA PHE A 2 -5.59 17.78 11.36
C PHE A 2 -4.54 17.48 12.44
N ILE A 3 -4.01 18.48 13.12
CA ILE A 3 -2.96 18.33 14.14
C ILE A 3 -3.48 17.52 15.35
N ARG A 4 -4.70 17.80 15.81
CA ARG A 4 -5.32 17.06 16.93
C ARG A 4 -5.61 15.59 16.55
N LEU A 5 -6.10 15.35 15.34
CA LEU A 5 -6.36 14.00 14.83
C LEU A 5 -5.06 13.18 14.72
N HIS A 6 -3.99 13.79 14.21
CA HIS A 6 -2.67 13.15 14.14
C HIS A 6 -2.13 12.81 15.53
N GLN A 7 -2.25 13.72 16.51
CA GLN A 7 -1.80 13.48 17.89
C GLN A 7 -2.55 12.35 18.61
N LEU A 8 -3.81 12.10 18.22
CA LEU A 8 -4.62 11.00 18.77
C LEU A 8 -4.39 9.68 18.02
N LEU A 9 -4.39 9.71 16.71
CA LEU A 9 -4.31 8.49 15.88
C LEU A 9 -2.94 7.81 15.95
N LYS A 10 -1.86 8.59 15.88
CA LYS A 10 -0.50 8.03 15.85
C LYS A 10 -0.20 7.16 17.08
N PRO A 11 -0.40 7.60 18.34
CA PRO A 11 -0.09 6.78 19.51
C PRO A 11 -0.99 5.55 19.62
N ILE A 12 -2.25 5.64 19.19
CA ILE A 12 -3.18 4.50 19.19
C ILE A 12 -2.69 3.44 18.20
N LEU A 13 -2.38 3.85 16.96
CA LEU A 13 -1.87 2.93 15.93
C LEU A 13 -0.56 2.26 16.36
N LEU A 14 0.37 3.03 16.92
CA LEU A 14 1.63 2.50 17.43
C LEU A 14 1.40 1.49 18.55
N ARG A 15 0.51 1.79 19.52
CA ARG A 15 0.19 0.86 20.61
C ARG A 15 -0.41 -0.46 20.10
N ILE A 16 -1.35 -0.38 19.15
CA ILE A 16 -1.99 -1.57 18.58
C ILE A 16 -0.96 -2.42 17.81
N ILE A 17 -0.17 -1.80 16.95
CA ILE A 17 0.82 -2.51 16.13
C ILE A 17 1.93 -3.09 17.02
N ASP A 18 2.50 -2.29 17.91
CA ASP A 18 3.61 -2.70 18.75
C ASP A 18 3.22 -3.75 19.81
N ALA A 19 1.92 -3.84 20.18
CA ALA A 19 1.42 -4.89 21.07
C ALA A 19 1.60 -6.30 20.48
N PHE A 20 1.59 -6.45 19.16
CA PHE A 20 1.82 -7.71 18.47
C PHE A 20 3.31 -7.97 18.17
N TYR A 21 4.17 -6.96 18.25
CA TYR A 21 5.58 -7.08 17.92
C TYR A 21 6.34 -8.14 18.75
N PRO A 22 6.08 -8.35 20.05
CA PRO A 22 6.78 -9.37 20.85
C PRO A 22 6.76 -10.77 20.23
N LEU A 23 5.70 -11.11 19.47
CA LEU A 23 5.57 -12.38 18.76
C LEU A 23 6.56 -12.52 17.59
N PHE A 24 6.99 -11.39 17.03
CA PHE A 24 7.79 -11.32 15.79
C PHE A 24 9.20 -10.76 16.00
N LYS A 25 9.56 -10.34 17.22
CA LYS A 25 10.86 -9.70 17.54
C LYS A 25 12.08 -10.53 17.16
N ASN A 26 11.97 -11.86 17.16
CA ASN A 26 13.05 -12.78 16.80
C ASN A 26 13.16 -13.02 15.28
N ILE A 27 12.14 -12.64 14.50
CA ILE A 27 12.05 -12.89 13.06
C ILE A 27 12.42 -11.63 12.27
N MET A 28 11.98 -10.45 12.74
CA MET A 28 12.18 -9.22 12.00
C MET A 28 12.31 -7.97 12.89
N PRO A 29 13.05 -6.92 12.42
CA PRO A 29 13.14 -5.64 13.12
C PRO A 29 11.77 -4.94 13.23
N LEU A 30 11.59 -4.13 14.28
CA LEU A 30 10.36 -3.39 14.55
C LEU A 30 9.86 -2.56 13.34
N GLN A 31 10.77 -1.91 12.62
CA GLN A 31 10.42 -1.11 11.44
C GLN A 31 9.83 -1.96 10.32
N THR A 32 10.41 -3.14 10.05
CA THR A 32 9.89 -4.09 9.05
C THR A 32 8.53 -4.63 9.47
N PHE A 33 8.36 -4.95 10.76
CA PHE A 33 7.08 -5.38 11.30
C PHE A 33 5.99 -4.31 11.16
N ARG A 34 6.29 -3.06 11.53
CA ARG A 34 5.37 -1.93 11.34
C ARG A 34 5.00 -1.73 9.88
N TYR A 35 5.98 -1.89 8.97
CA TYR A 35 5.72 -1.82 7.52
C TYR A 35 4.76 -2.92 7.06
N ALA A 36 4.99 -4.17 7.46
CA ALA A 36 4.13 -5.29 7.10
C ALA A 36 2.72 -5.13 7.68
N ALA A 37 2.59 -4.71 8.93
CA ALA A 37 1.30 -4.49 9.59
C ALA A 37 0.51 -3.34 8.95
N CYS A 38 1.17 -2.19 8.71
CA CYS A 38 0.54 -1.04 8.05
C CYS A 38 0.17 -1.34 6.60
N GLY A 39 1.06 -2.00 5.85
CA GLY A 39 0.82 -2.40 4.46
C GLY A 39 -0.31 -3.42 4.35
N GLY A 40 -0.29 -4.47 5.18
CA GLY A 40 -1.35 -5.47 5.25
C GLY A 40 -2.71 -4.87 5.63
N GLY A 41 -2.73 -4.03 6.67
CA GLY A 41 -3.95 -3.32 7.08
C GLY A 41 -4.50 -2.40 5.99
N ASN A 42 -3.64 -1.66 5.30
CA ASN A 42 -4.06 -0.81 4.18
C ASN A 42 -4.58 -1.62 2.98
N THR A 43 -4.00 -2.80 2.73
CA THR A 43 -4.49 -3.72 1.68
C THR A 43 -5.86 -4.29 2.03
N LEU A 44 -6.08 -4.71 3.27
CA LEU A 44 -7.40 -5.16 3.74
C LEU A 44 -8.44 -4.05 3.62
N LEU A 45 -8.10 -2.82 4.00
CA LEU A 45 -8.95 -1.66 3.85
C LEU A 45 -9.28 -1.40 2.37
N ASN A 46 -8.30 -1.54 1.47
CA ASN A 46 -8.51 -1.39 0.02
C ASN A 46 -9.51 -2.41 -0.52
N ILE A 47 -9.35 -3.69 -0.13
CA ILE A 47 -10.29 -4.75 -0.52
C ILE A 47 -11.69 -4.47 0.00
N LEU A 48 -11.82 -4.02 1.25
CA LEU A 48 -13.10 -3.70 1.86
C LEU A 48 -13.80 -2.54 1.14
N ILE A 49 -13.07 -1.44 0.88
CA ILE A 49 -13.62 -0.29 0.15
C ILE A 49 -13.98 -0.67 -1.28
N TYR A 50 -13.14 -1.47 -1.94
CA TYR A 50 -13.43 -1.99 -3.27
C TYR A 50 -14.74 -2.79 -3.27
N PHE A 51 -14.90 -3.72 -2.32
CA PHE A 51 -16.09 -4.54 -2.19
C PHE A 51 -17.36 -3.70 -1.97
N ILE A 52 -17.29 -2.73 -1.05
CA ILE A 52 -18.41 -1.82 -0.78
C ILE A 52 -18.72 -0.97 -2.01
N SER A 53 -17.70 -0.39 -2.64
CA SER A 53 -17.89 0.46 -3.82
C SER A 53 -18.50 -0.33 -5.00
N TYR A 54 -18.02 -1.55 -5.24
CA TYR A 54 -18.49 -2.38 -6.34
C TYR A 54 -19.93 -2.86 -6.14
N ASN A 55 -20.29 -3.32 -4.93
CA ASN A 55 -21.57 -3.97 -4.68
C ASN A 55 -22.70 -3.02 -4.24
N PHE A 56 -22.36 -1.90 -3.54
CA PHE A 56 -23.35 -1.03 -2.90
C PHE A 56 -23.35 0.41 -3.42
N VAL A 57 -22.24 0.90 -3.99
CA VAL A 57 -22.16 2.26 -4.51
C VAL A 57 -22.41 2.29 -6.02
N LEU A 58 -21.87 1.32 -6.73
CA LEU A 58 -21.96 1.23 -8.20
C LEU A 58 -22.99 0.21 -8.66
N ASP A 59 -23.57 -0.59 -7.76
CA ASP A 59 -24.54 -1.66 -8.03
C ASP A 59 -24.15 -2.57 -9.21
N LYS A 60 -22.81 -2.72 -9.42
CA LYS A 60 -22.20 -3.46 -10.55
C LYS A 60 -22.50 -2.86 -11.93
N GLU A 61 -23.08 -1.66 -11.99
CA GLU A 61 -23.41 -0.99 -13.23
C GLU A 61 -22.22 -0.25 -13.82
N ILE A 62 -22.23 -0.05 -15.14
CA ILE A 62 -21.21 0.73 -15.87
C ILE A 62 -21.39 2.21 -15.54
N LEU A 63 -20.33 2.85 -15.04
CA LEU A 63 -20.33 4.27 -14.77
C LEU A 63 -20.20 5.05 -16.08
N HIS A 64 -21.30 5.66 -16.53
CA HIS A 64 -21.33 6.53 -17.70
C HIS A 64 -20.90 7.95 -17.32
N LEU A 65 -19.66 8.30 -17.65
CA LEU A 65 -19.18 9.68 -17.60
C LEU A 65 -19.43 10.36 -18.97
N PRO A 66 -19.48 11.72 -19.05
CA PRO A 66 -19.82 12.44 -20.29
C PRO A 66 -18.93 12.08 -21.49
N PHE A 67 -17.74 11.57 -21.27
CA PHE A 67 -16.75 11.26 -22.32
C PHE A 67 -16.28 9.80 -22.33
N ILE A 68 -16.50 9.01 -21.26
CA ILE A 68 -15.96 7.65 -21.14
C ILE A 68 -16.92 6.78 -20.31
N ALA A 69 -17.19 5.57 -20.79
CA ALA A 69 -17.87 4.54 -20.03
C ALA A 69 -16.81 3.69 -19.29
N ILE A 70 -16.87 3.66 -17.96
CA ILE A 70 -15.93 2.92 -17.10
C ILE A 70 -16.68 1.75 -16.48
N SER A 71 -16.15 0.54 -16.64
CA SER A 71 -16.73 -0.64 -16.02
C SER A 71 -16.71 -0.55 -14.47
N ALA A 72 -17.75 -1.06 -13.83
CA ALA A 72 -17.95 -0.95 -12.37
C ALA A 72 -16.73 -1.39 -11.55
N HIS A 73 -16.05 -2.48 -11.94
CA HIS A 73 -14.86 -2.96 -11.24
C HIS A 73 -13.66 -1.99 -11.34
N ILE A 74 -13.47 -1.31 -12.47
CA ILE A 74 -12.42 -0.29 -12.63
C ILE A 74 -12.76 0.96 -11.80
N ALA A 75 -14.01 1.40 -11.83
CA ALA A 75 -14.47 2.53 -11.03
C ALA A 75 -14.34 2.25 -9.52
N ALA A 76 -14.73 1.06 -9.06
CA ALA A 76 -14.54 0.62 -7.67
C ALA A 76 -13.06 0.57 -7.26
N PHE A 77 -12.18 0.09 -8.15
CA PHE A 77 -10.74 0.09 -7.91
C PHE A 77 -10.18 1.51 -7.77
N ILE A 78 -10.59 2.44 -8.63
CA ILE A 78 -10.16 3.84 -8.57
C ILE A 78 -10.61 4.48 -7.24
N ILE A 79 -11.87 4.27 -6.83
CA ILE A 79 -12.40 4.78 -5.55
C ILE A 79 -11.58 4.23 -4.39
N ALA A 80 -11.36 2.92 -4.33
CA ALA A 80 -10.59 2.28 -3.29
C ALA A 80 -9.14 2.81 -3.25
N PHE A 81 -8.50 2.95 -4.41
CA PHE A 81 -7.14 3.48 -4.53
C PHE A 81 -7.04 4.94 -4.05
N LEU A 82 -7.95 5.81 -4.47
CA LEU A 82 -7.96 7.22 -4.09
C LEU A 82 -8.09 7.42 -2.57
N ILE A 83 -8.78 6.52 -1.88
CA ILE A 83 -8.94 6.56 -0.42
C ILE A 83 -7.71 5.95 0.28
N THR A 84 -7.25 4.78 -0.18
CA THR A 84 -6.19 4.04 0.51
C THR A 84 -4.79 4.55 0.22
N PHE A 85 -4.56 5.19 -0.92
CA PHE A 85 -3.27 5.79 -1.26
C PHE A 85 -2.81 6.86 -0.25
N PRO A 86 -3.61 7.89 0.09
CA PRO A 86 -3.21 8.88 1.11
C PRO A 86 -3.10 8.26 2.51
N ILE A 87 -3.91 7.26 2.85
CA ILE A 87 -3.82 6.52 4.11
C ILE A 87 -2.49 5.75 4.17
N GLY A 88 -2.14 5.02 3.13
CA GLY A 88 -0.87 4.29 3.02
C GLY A 88 0.34 5.23 3.10
N TYR A 89 0.28 6.38 2.44
CA TYR A 89 1.31 7.42 2.56
C TYR A 89 1.44 7.93 4.00
N TYR A 90 0.32 8.22 4.67
CA TYR A 90 0.31 8.66 6.06
C TYR A 90 0.93 7.61 7.00
N LEU A 91 0.53 6.36 6.88
CA LEU A 91 1.07 5.25 7.68
C LEU A 91 2.58 5.08 7.48
N ASN A 92 3.03 5.12 6.24
CA ASN A 92 4.46 5.01 5.93
C ASN A 92 5.26 6.19 6.49
N MET A 93 4.76 7.42 6.37
CA MET A 93 5.46 8.62 6.82
C MET A 93 5.52 8.76 8.34
N PHE A 94 4.44 8.44 9.06
CA PHE A 94 4.32 8.74 10.49
C PHE A 94 4.46 7.54 11.42
N VAL A 95 4.23 6.32 10.92
CA VAL A 95 4.28 5.09 11.73
C VAL A 95 5.52 4.26 11.39
N VAL A 96 5.84 4.11 10.11
CA VAL A 96 6.91 3.19 9.67
C VAL A 96 8.26 3.91 9.54
N PHE A 97 8.31 5.03 8.82
CA PHE A 97 9.55 5.73 8.44
C PHE A 97 9.65 7.10 9.12
N GLU A 98 9.53 7.13 10.43
CA GLU A 98 9.67 8.38 11.20
C GLU A 98 11.07 9.01 11.03
N GLY A 99 11.12 10.34 11.02
CA GLY A 99 12.38 11.10 11.02
C GLY A 99 13.03 11.29 9.64
N SER A 100 12.27 11.19 8.54
CA SER A 100 12.77 11.58 7.22
C SER A 100 13.00 13.09 7.15
N TYR A 101 14.16 13.52 6.61
CA TYR A 101 14.52 14.93 6.43
C TYR A 101 13.92 15.56 5.16
N LEU A 102 13.32 14.75 4.30
CA LEU A 102 12.76 15.22 3.04
C LEU A 102 11.48 16.04 3.25
N ARG A 103 11.28 17.05 2.39
CA ARG A 103 10.02 17.83 2.39
C ARG A 103 8.84 16.90 2.03
N LYS A 104 7.70 17.06 2.71
CA LYS A 104 6.50 16.20 2.56
C LYS A 104 6.03 16.03 1.11
N ARG A 105 6.10 17.10 0.29
CA ARG A 105 5.74 17.03 -1.14
C ARG A 105 6.67 16.11 -1.94
N ILE A 106 7.98 16.15 -1.64
CA ILE A 106 8.98 15.28 -2.28
C ILE A 106 8.77 13.84 -1.85
N GLN A 107 8.48 13.61 -0.56
CA GLN A 107 8.15 12.27 -0.05
C GLN A 107 6.92 11.69 -0.74
N LEU A 108 5.84 12.47 -0.89
CA LEU A 108 4.61 12.03 -1.55
C LEU A 108 4.87 11.68 -3.02
N PHE A 109 5.60 12.52 -3.74
CA PHE A 109 5.94 12.27 -5.14
C PHE A 109 6.79 11.00 -5.31
N ARG A 110 7.82 10.83 -4.47
CA ARG A 110 8.67 9.64 -4.48
C ARG A 110 7.89 8.38 -4.07
N TYR A 111 6.99 8.49 -3.09
CA TYR A 111 6.10 7.39 -2.71
C TYR A 111 5.20 6.98 -3.88
N PHE A 112 4.61 7.94 -4.58
CA PHE A 112 3.79 7.67 -5.76
C PHE A 112 4.59 6.96 -6.87
N LEU A 113 5.83 7.41 -7.15
CA LEU A 113 6.70 6.74 -8.11
C LEU A 113 7.00 5.29 -7.72
N VAL A 114 7.29 5.03 -6.44
CA VAL A 114 7.50 3.65 -5.96
C VAL A 114 6.26 2.80 -6.16
N VAL A 115 5.05 3.34 -5.89
CA VAL A 115 3.79 2.62 -6.13
C VAL A 115 3.61 2.27 -7.60
N LEU A 116 3.88 3.21 -8.52
CA LEU A 116 3.82 2.95 -9.96
C LEU A 116 4.81 1.85 -10.40
N VAL A 117 6.04 1.91 -9.90
CA VAL A 117 7.06 0.88 -10.18
C VAL A 117 6.62 -0.48 -9.63
N CYS A 118 6.02 -0.52 -8.44
CA CYS A 118 5.49 -1.76 -7.87
C CYS A 118 4.37 -2.37 -8.74
N ILE A 119 3.48 -1.55 -9.28
CA ILE A 119 2.43 -2.01 -10.21
C ILE A 119 3.07 -2.60 -11.47
N LEU A 120 4.04 -1.92 -12.06
CA LEU A 120 4.77 -2.39 -13.24
C LEU A 120 5.52 -3.70 -12.96
N LEU A 121 6.21 -3.80 -11.83
CA LEU A 121 6.93 -5.01 -11.42
C LEU A 121 5.98 -6.19 -11.20
N ASN A 122 4.81 -5.96 -10.58
CA ASN A 122 3.80 -7.01 -10.45
C ASN A 122 3.37 -7.56 -11.81
N TYR A 123 3.08 -6.68 -12.75
CA TYR A 123 2.70 -7.09 -14.11
C TYR A 123 3.82 -7.87 -14.80
N LEU A 124 5.06 -7.34 -14.78
CA LEU A 124 6.20 -7.95 -15.46
C LEU A 124 6.56 -9.33 -14.89
N PHE A 125 6.64 -9.45 -13.55
CA PHE A 125 6.97 -10.73 -12.92
C PHE A 125 5.86 -11.76 -13.08
N LEU A 126 4.59 -11.34 -12.96
CA LEU A 126 3.48 -12.25 -13.15
C LEU A 126 3.46 -12.79 -14.59
N LYS A 127 3.67 -11.90 -15.58
CA LYS A 127 3.79 -12.28 -16.98
C LYS A 127 4.98 -13.24 -17.19
N LEU A 128 6.14 -12.93 -16.62
CA LEU A 128 7.35 -13.76 -16.73
C LEU A 128 7.12 -15.16 -16.17
N PHE A 129 6.56 -15.29 -14.97
CA PHE A 129 6.38 -16.58 -14.32
C PHE A 129 5.29 -17.41 -14.98
N VAL A 130 4.17 -16.81 -15.38
CA VAL A 130 3.06 -17.53 -15.98
C VAL A 130 3.30 -17.82 -17.46
N GLU A 131 3.69 -16.82 -18.26
CA GLU A 131 3.81 -16.98 -19.71
C GLU A 131 5.13 -17.62 -20.13
N ASN A 132 6.26 -17.24 -19.52
CA ASN A 132 7.58 -17.72 -19.95
C ASN A 132 8.00 -18.99 -19.20
N PHE A 133 7.73 -19.08 -17.89
CA PHE A 133 8.10 -20.27 -17.10
C PHE A 133 6.97 -21.29 -16.97
N GLY A 134 5.78 -20.98 -17.46
CA GLY A 134 4.64 -21.90 -17.42
C GLY A 134 4.13 -22.22 -16.02
N TRP A 135 4.43 -21.38 -15.03
CA TRP A 135 3.99 -21.60 -13.65
C TRP A 135 2.49 -21.37 -13.51
N TYR A 136 1.89 -22.09 -12.58
CA TYR A 136 0.50 -21.85 -12.25
C TYR A 136 0.31 -20.43 -11.68
N PRO A 137 -0.77 -19.68 -12.07
CA PRO A 137 -0.94 -18.27 -11.71
C PRO A 137 -0.88 -17.97 -10.20
N THR A 138 -1.47 -18.82 -9.35
CA THR A 138 -1.51 -18.58 -7.90
C THR A 138 -0.13 -18.58 -7.24
N PRO A 139 0.74 -19.61 -7.37
CA PRO A 139 2.09 -19.55 -6.83
C PRO A 139 2.94 -18.43 -7.48
N SER A 140 2.75 -18.16 -8.77
CA SER A 140 3.41 -17.03 -9.44
C SER A 140 3.06 -15.70 -8.79
N MET A 141 1.79 -15.48 -8.47
CA MET A 141 1.34 -14.28 -7.77
C MET A 141 1.94 -14.17 -6.35
N MET A 142 2.03 -15.29 -5.61
CA MET A 142 2.61 -15.28 -4.27
C MET A 142 4.09 -14.89 -4.30
N VAL A 143 4.88 -15.48 -5.19
CA VAL A 143 6.31 -15.18 -5.36
C VAL A 143 6.49 -13.73 -5.82
N THR A 144 5.73 -13.30 -6.82
CA THR A 144 5.74 -11.90 -7.31
C THR A 144 5.45 -10.92 -6.18
N THR A 145 4.41 -11.19 -5.40
CA THR A 145 4.03 -10.32 -4.27
C THR A 145 5.15 -10.21 -3.24
N LEU A 146 5.81 -11.30 -2.88
CA LEU A 146 6.95 -11.27 -1.96
C LEU A 146 8.10 -10.42 -2.51
N ILE A 147 8.47 -10.59 -3.78
CA ILE A 147 9.52 -9.79 -4.42
C ILE A 147 9.17 -8.31 -4.39
N VAL A 148 7.93 -7.96 -4.75
CA VAL A 148 7.47 -6.56 -4.79
C VAL A 148 7.38 -5.96 -3.39
N ILE A 149 6.99 -6.70 -2.37
CA ILE A 149 7.00 -6.22 -0.97
C ILE A 149 8.42 -5.89 -0.53
N ILE A 150 9.39 -6.77 -0.80
CA ILE A 150 10.81 -6.54 -0.47
C ILE A 150 11.32 -5.29 -1.19
N PHE A 151 11.11 -5.20 -2.50
CA PHE A 151 11.48 -4.04 -3.31
C PHE A 151 10.85 -2.76 -2.78
N SER A 152 9.55 -2.78 -2.49
CA SER A 152 8.78 -1.64 -1.97
C SER A 152 9.34 -1.16 -0.62
N TYR A 153 9.64 -2.08 0.29
CA TYR A 153 10.22 -1.75 1.59
C TYR A 153 11.56 -1.02 1.45
N PHE A 154 12.50 -1.57 0.68
CA PHE A 154 13.82 -0.95 0.49
C PHE A 154 13.73 0.37 -0.26
N SER A 155 12.91 0.46 -1.29
CA SER A 155 12.69 1.69 -2.06
C SER A 155 12.05 2.78 -1.21
N GLN A 156 11.06 2.45 -0.40
CA GLN A 156 10.44 3.43 0.49
C GLN A 156 11.40 3.89 1.57
N ARG A 157 12.16 2.97 2.20
CA ARG A 157 13.15 3.29 3.23
C ARG A 157 14.26 4.19 2.72
N ASN A 158 14.83 3.90 1.54
CA ASN A 158 16.05 4.55 1.05
C ASN A 158 15.77 5.72 0.11
N PHE A 159 14.61 5.73 -0.57
CA PHE A 159 14.27 6.72 -1.58
C PHE A 159 13.14 7.65 -1.12
N SER A 160 11.97 7.11 -0.72
CA SER A 160 10.80 7.96 -0.39
C SER A 160 10.91 8.62 0.98
N PHE A 161 11.42 7.90 1.99
CA PHE A 161 11.48 8.34 3.39
C PHE A 161 12.90 8.29 3.95
N LYS A 162 13.88 8.69 3.15
CA LYS A 162 15.29 8.71 3.57
C LYS A 162 15.48 9.52 4.85
N LYS A 163 16.24 8.96 5.81
CA LYS A 163 16.68 9.66 7.03
C LYS A 163 18.01 10.37 6.77
N ALA A 164 18.26 11.47 7.47
CA ALA A 164 19.60 12.04 7.56
C ALA A 164 20.48 11.07 8.34
N ASN A 165 21.68 10.80 7.82
CA ASN A 165 22.71 10.09 8.58
C ASN A 165 23.30 11.03 9.61
#